data_567fb1321bd6ddd753a75f3a3afd69c8
#
_entry.id   567fb1321bd6ddd753a75f3a3afd69c8
#
_cell.length_a   1.000
_cell.length_b   1.000
_cell.length_c   1.000
_cell.angle_alpha   90.00
_cell.angle_beta   90.00
_cell.angle_gamma   90.00
#
_symmetry.space_group_name_H-M   'P 1'
#
loop_
_entity.id
_entity.type
_entity.pdbx_description
1 polymer ?
#
loop_
_entity_poly.entity_id
_entity_poly.type
_entity_poly.pdbx_seq_one_letter_code
_entity_poly.pdbx_strand_id
1 'polypeptide(L)'
;MNRKAAVFLRQAALAMFIAALVVLAVCAVALTAEIELSNNVFSQHITVAREGMISGAALSLCVLAAVLAVHGWMERFGGIKLSAGLCALWLASACFWIMVMQILQRADARTVMEAAKQFAADDFSALSPETYRIFTYSTGDYFQSYTYQLRLCFPLEMLARLFPKADLNLLAQCVNAALGVAGAGVLAALAQEILGERRAASAVLLLYVLSIPAFTFTTLVYSINLMILFCGIAVLCFARYVHTGMLKFGIGYAVFTGMAMVVKPNAVIIAAALTIC
;
A
#
# COMPACT_ATOMS: atom_id res chain seq x y z
N MET A 1 9.02 29.77 -16.58
CA MET A 1 9.05 29.98 -15.11
C MET A 1 10.41 30.51 -14.71
N ASN A 2 10.48 31.54 -13.87
CA ASN A 2 11.75 32.14 -13.43
C ASN A 2 12.53 31.11 -12.58
N ARG A 3 13.84 30.90 -12.88
CA ARG A 3 14.70 29.93 -12.19
C ARG A 3 14.68 30.08 -10.66
N LYS A 4 14.55 31.30 -10.15
CA LYS A 4 14.43 31.57 -8.71
C LYS A 4 13.11 31.07 -8.14
N ALA A 5 12.00 31.25 -8.87
CA ALA A 5 10.69 30.73 -8.44
C ALA A 5 10.66 29.21 -8.42
N ALA A 6 11.28 28.55 -9.40
CA ALA A 6 11.38 27.08 -9.41
C ALA A 6 12.18 26.53 -8.23
N VAL A 7 13.31 27.16 -7.90
CA VAL A 7 14.13 26.78 -6.73
C VAL A 7 13.35 26.99 -5.43
N PHE A 8 12.66 28.12 -5.28
CA PHE A 8 11.83 28.39 -4.11
C PHE A 8 10.70 27.37 -3.94
N LEU A 9 9.96 27.06 -5.01
CA LEU A 9 8.89 26.06 -4.97
C LEU A 9 9.41 24.67 -4.58
N ARG A 10 10.57 24.28 -5.13
CA ARG A 10 11.21 23.00 -4.77
C ARG A 10 11.60 22.95 -3.29
N GLN A 11 12.18 24.03 -2.77
CA GLN A 11 12.57 24.12 -1.35
C GLN A 11 11.33 24.11 -0.44
N ALA A 12 10.27 24.84 -0.80
CA ALA A 12 9.02 24.86 -0.07
C ALA A 12 8.35 23.47 -0.07
N ALA A 13 8.29 22.80 -1.21
CA ALA A 13 7.76 21.43 -1.31
C ALA A 13 8.57 20.44 -0.47
N LEU A 14 9.90 20.54 -0.49
CA LEU A 14 10.78 19.69 0.34
C LEU A 14 10.56 19.96 1.84
N ALA A 15 10.44 21.22 2.25
CA ALA A 15 10.18 21.58 3.63
C ALA A 15 8.82 21.06 4.11
N MET A 16 7.77 21.20 3.30
CA MET A 16 6.44 20.63 3.61
C MET A 16 6.48 19.12 3.70
N PHE A 17 7.20 18.44 2.81
CA PHE A 17 7.38 17.00 2.84
C PHE A 17 8.09 16.54 4.11
N ILE A 18 9.19 17.19 4.49
CA ILE A 18 9.91 16.89 5.73
C ILE A 18 9.01 17.14 6.94
N ALA A 19 8.28 18.24 6.99
CA ALA A 19 7.33 18.52 8.07
C ALA A 19 6.25 17.45 8.19
N ALA A 20 5.67 17.00 7.06
CA ALA A 20 4.70 15.92 7.04
C ALA A 20 5.30 14.60 7.55
N LEU A 21 6.53 14.26 7.14
CA LEU A 21 7.23 13.07 7.62
C LEU A 21 7.49 13.13 9.13
N VAL A 22 7.89 14.30 9.67
CA VAL A 22 8.10 14.48 11.12
C VAL A 22 6.78 14.31 11.86
N VAL A 23 5.68 14.91 11.39
CA VAL A 23 4.36 14.75 12.01
C VAL A 23 3.93 13.28 11.99
N LEU A 24 4.08 12.59 10.86
CA LEU A 24 3.74 11.16 10.76
C LEU A 24 4.59 10.30 11.69
N ALA A 25 5.89 10.59 11.80
CA ALA A 25 6.80 9.87 12.70
C ALA A 25 6.41 10.11 14.16
N VAL A 26 6.10 11.34 14.55
CA VAL A 26 5.62 11.67 15.90
C VAL A 26 4.29 10.96 16.17
N CYS A 27 3.33 11.00 15.25
CA CYS A 27 2.06 10.30 15.40
C CYS A 27 2.26 8.78 15.53
N ALA A 28 3.13 8.19 14.72
CA ALA A 28 3.40 6.75 14.77
C ALA A 28 4.04 6.28 16.09
N VAL A 29 4.82 7.15 16.72
CA VAL A 29 5.48 6.84 18.00
C VAL A 29 4.62 7.19 19.20
N ALA A 30 3.84 8.28 19.12
CA ALA A 30 3.13 8.86 20.27
C ALA A 30 1.66 8.41 20.36
N LEU A 31 1.04 7.96 19.27
CA LEU A 31 -0.37 7.63 19.25
C LEU A 31 -0.59 6.12 19.24
N THR A 32 -1.46 5.65 20.12
CA THR A 32 -1.96 4.28 20.12
C THR A 32 -3.45 4.30 19.86
N ALA A 33 -3.92 3.42 18.99
CA ALA A 33 -5.34 3.23 18.77
C ALA A 33 -5.82 2.06 19.65
N GLU A 34 -6.68 2.36 20.60
CA GLU A 34 -7.40 1.36 21.38
C GLU A 34 -8.74 1.07 20.71
N ILE A 35 -9.00 -0.21 20.46
CA ILE A 35 -10.26 -0.64 19.87
C ILE A 35 -11.06 -1.31 20.98
N GLU A 36 -12.11 -0.65 21.42
CA GLU A 36 -13.03 -1.19 22.39
C GLU A 36 -14.26 -1.77 21.68
N LEU A 37 -14.57 -3.03 21.98
CA LEU A 37 -15.79 -3.68 21.52
C LEU A 37 -16.82 -3.66 22.66
N SER A 38 -17.74 -2.72 22.60
CA SER A 38 -18.85 -2.64 23.54
C SER A 38 -20.18 -2.82 22.81
N ASN A 39 -21.01 -3.76 23.24
CA ASN A 39 -22.37 -3.99 22.70
C ASN A 39 -22.43 -4.12 21.17
N ASN A 40 -21.47 -4.82 20.55
CA ASN A 40 -21.33 -5.00 19.10
C ASN A 40 -21.03 -3.68 18.32
N VAL A 41 -20.70 -2.62 18.99
CA VAL A 41 -20.25 -1.36 18.39
C VAL A 41 -18.74 -1.26 18.58
N PHE A 42 -18.02 -1.07 17.46
CA PHE A 42 -16.59 -0.77 17.51
C PHE A 42 -16.42 0.73 17.80
N SER A 43 -15.88 1.05 18.98
CA SER A 43 -15.38 2.38 19.24
C SER A 43 -13.85 2.39 19.11
N GLN A 44 -13.32 3.36 18.40
CA GLN A 44 -11.90 3.56 18.24
C GLN A 44 -11.50 4.81 19.00
N HIS A 45 -10.72 4.65 20.05
CA HIS A 45 -10.16 5.75 20.81
C HIS A 45 -8.68 5.90 20.46
N ILE A 46 -8.28 7.11 20.10
CA ILE A 46 -6.88 7.44 19.88
C ILE A 46 -6.35 8.06 21.16
N THR A 47 -5.41 7.38 21.80
CA THR A 47 -4.79 7.82 23.06
C THR A 47 -3.31 8.10 22.86
N VAL A 48 -2.74 8.96 23.70
CA VAL A 48 -1.30 9.18 23.74
C VAL A 48 -0.68 8.13 24.68
N ALA A 49 -0.05 7.12 24.10
CA ALA A 49 0.59 6.07 24.85
C ALA A 49 1.99 6.50 25.32
N ARG A 50 2.09 7.05 26.52
CA ARG A 50 3.40 7.45 27.09
C ARG A 50 4.38 6.29 27.18
N GLU A 51 3.91 5.10 27.52
CA GLU A 51 4.75 3.90 27.64
C GLU A 51 5.22 3.38 26.27
N GLY A 52 4.41 3.53 25.22
CA GLY A 52 4.77 3.17 23.85
C GLY A 52 5.76 4.13 23.18
N MET A 53 5.82 5.39 23.62
CA MET A 53 6.69 6.40 23.01
C MET A 53 8.18 6.04 23.10
N ILE A 54 8.63 5.60 24.26
CA ILE A 54 10.06 5.28 24.49
C ILE A 54 10.44 4.05 23.67
N SER A 55 9.63 3.00 23.71
CA SER A 55 9.88 1.77 22.96
C SER A 55 9.78 1.99 21.43
N GLY A 56 8.81 2.78 20.98
CA GLY A 56 8.66 3.15 19.57
C GLY A 56 9.83 4.00 19.07
N ALA A 57 10.27 4.99 19.84
CA ALA A 57 11.44 5.79 19.52
C ALA A 57 12.72 4.94 19.50
N ALA A 58 12.91 4.08 20.51
CA ALA A 58 14.06 3.18 20.58
C ALA A 58 14.09 2.22 19.39
N LEU A 59 12.96 1.61 19.03
CA LEU A 59 12.84 0.75 17.86
C LEU A 59 13.16 1.51 16.57
N SER A 60 12.65 2.72 16.40
CA SER A 60 12.91 3.56 15.22
C SER A 60 14.40 3.91 15.11
N LEU A 61 15.05 4.23 16.22
CA LEU A 61 16.50 4.48 16.27
C LEU A 61 17.31 3.19 15.95
N CYS A 62 16.88 2.04 16.48
CA CYS A 62 17.51 0.76 16.15
C CYS A 62 17.41 0.42 14.66
N VAL A 63 16.22 0.64 14.05
CA VAL A 63 16.02 0.44 12.61
C VAL A 63 16.89 1.39 11.81
N LEU A 64 16.94 2.67 12.17
CA LEU A 64 17.79 3.66 11.51
C LEU A 64 19.27 3.29 11.65
N ALA A 65 19.73 2.91 12.84
CA ALA A 65 21.10 2.47 13.06
C ALA A 65 21.45 1.21 12.25
N ALA A 66 20.52 0.24 12.18
CA ALA A 66 20.68 -0.95 11.35
C ALA A 66 20.79 -0.60 9.86
N VAL A 67 19.94 0.30 9.35
CA VAL A 67 20.01 0.77 7.96
C VAL A 67 21.35 1.46 7.69
N LEU A 68 21.80 2.33 8.58
CA LEU A 68 23.08 3.04 8.44
C LEU A 68 24.28 2.08 8.52
N ALA A 69 24.26 1.11 9.43
CA ALA A 69 25.30 0.10 9.56
C ALA A 69 25.38 -0.82 8.32
N VAL A 70 24.22 -1.22 7.81
CA VAL A 70 24.10 -2.06 6.60
C VAL A 70 24.43 -1.27 5.34
N HIS A 71 24.26 0.07 5.35
CA HIS A 71 24.53 0.92 4.20
C HIS A 71 25.96 0.75 3.66
N GLY A 72 26.98 0.78 4.52
CA GLY A 72 28.38 0.56 4.13
C GLY A 72 28.63 -0.87 3.60
N TRP A 73 27.91 -1.86 4.13
CA TRP A 73 27.97 -3.24 3.65
C TRP A 73 27.27 -3.40 2.29
N MET A 74 26.16 -2.71 2.09
CA MET A 74 25.41 -2.68 0.84
C MET A 74 26.22 -2.07 -0.31
N GLU A 75 27.21 -1.22 -0.02
CA GLU A 75 28.14 -0.72 -1.04
C GLU A 75 28.97 -1.82 -1.69
N ARG A 76 29.32 -2.84 -0.92
CA ARG A 76 30.14 -3.97 -1.40
C ARG A 76 29.32 -5.03 -2.13
N PHE A 77 28.07 -5.22 -1.73
CA PHE A 77 27.17 -6.27 -2.24
C PHE A 77 25.96 -5.71 -3.00
N GLY A 78 25.84 -4.36 -3.07
CA GLY A 78 24.72 -3.68 -3.73
C GLY A 78 24.64 -4.06 -5.21
N GLY A 79 23.43 -4.42 -5.62
CA GLY A 79 23.15 -4.76 -7.00
C GLY A 79 21.86 -5.55 -7.13
N ILE A 80 21.60 -5.99 -8.35
CA ILE A 80 20.36 -6.71 -8.69
C ILE A 80 20.17 -7.99 -7.84
N LYS A 81 21.28 -8.66 -7.46
CA LYS A 81 21.25 -9.87 -6.63
C LYS A 81 20.76 -9.58 -5.21
N LEU A 82 21.24 -8.49 -4.59
CA LEU A 82 20.78 -8.10 -3.25
C LEU A 82 19.31 -7.69 -3.29
N SER A 83 18.90 -6.88 -4.27
CA SER A 83 17.51 -6.48 -4.43
C SER A 83 16.58 -7.67 -4.65
N ALA A 84 16.97 -8.63 -5.49
CA ALA A 84 16.24 -9.87 -5.69
C ALA A 84 16.16 -10.71 -4.40
N GLY A 85 17.27 -10.82 -3.66
CA GLY A 85 17.32 -11.51 -2.38
C GLY A 85 16.39 -10.89 -1.32
N LEU A 86 16.35 -9.56 -1.22
CA LEU A 86 15.45 -8.85 -0.32
C LEU A 86 13.97 -9.05 -0.71
N CYS A 87 13.64 -8.99 -2.00
CA CYS A 87 12.30 -9.30 -2.49
C CYS A 87 11.90 -10.74 -2.17
N ALA A 88 12.79 -11.70 -2.40
CA ALA A 88 12.54 -13.11 -2.09
C ALA A 88 12.36 -13.34 -0.57
N LEU A 89 13.22 -12.72 0.25
CA LEU A 89 13.10 -12.78 1.71
C LEU A 89 11.76 -12.22 2.18
N TRP A 90 11.38 -11.06 1.66
CA TRP A 90 10.11 -10.45 2.03
C TRP A 90 8.93 -11.34 1.62
N LEU A 91 8.94 -11.88 0.39
CA LEU A 91 7.87 -12.77 -0.08
C LEU A 91 7.77 -14.03 0.78
N ALA A 92 8.90 -14.67 1.10
CA ALA A 92 8.93 -15.84 1.96
C ALA A 92 8.38 -15.52 3.37
N SER A 93 8.77 -14.36 3.93
CA SER A 93 8.27 -13.90 5.23
C SER A 93 6.77 -13.58 5.17
N ALA A 94 6.28 -12.97 4.09
CA ALA A 94 4.86 -12.69 3.90
C ALA A 94 4.04 -13.99 3.76
N CYS A 95 4.52 -14.96 2.99
CA CYS A 95 3.88 -16.28 2.89
C CYS A 95 3.85 -17.00 4.24
N PHE A 96 4.97 -16.97 4.98
CA PHE A 96 5.01 -17.52 6.34
C PHE A 96 4.00 -16.84 7.27
N TRP A 97 3.93 -15.50 7.23
CA TRP A 97 2.98 -14.71 8.01
C TRP A 97 1.53 -15.08 7.70
N ILE A 98 1.17 -15.20 6.42
CA ILE A 98 -0.16 -15.60 5.97
C ILE A 98 -0.51 -16.99 6.53
N MET A 99 0.42 -17.95 6.44
CA MET A 99 0.21 -19.33 6.94
C MET A 99 0.05 -19.41 8.45
N VAL A 100 0.81 -18.60 9.20
CA VAL A 100 0.77 -18.63 10.67
C VAL A 100 -0.46 -17.89 11.19
N MET A 101 -0.77 -16.73 10.63
CA MET A 101 -1.84 -15.88 11.16
C MET A 101 -3.25 -16.31 10.73
N GLN A 102 -3.41 -16.92 9.56
CA GLN A 102 -4.69 -17.39 9.01
C GLN A 102 -5.85 -16.40 9.21
N ILE A 103 -5.58 -15.11 8.98
CA ILE A 103 -6.54 -14.03 9.27
C ILE A 103 -7.72 -14.12 8.31
N LEU A 104 -8.92 -14.23 8.87
CA LEU A 104 -10.17 -14.08 8.14
C LEU A 104 -10.51 -12.60 7.97
N GLN A 105 -11.05 -12.27 6.80
CA GLN A 105 -11.44 -10.90 6.52
C GLN A 105 -12.59 -10.45 7.42
N ARG A 106 -12.57 -9.18 7.81
CA ARG A 106 -13.61 -8.54 8.63
C ARG A 106 -14.05 -7.23 7.98
N ALA A 107 -15.17 -6.70 8.44
CA ALA A 107 -15.75 -5.43 7.97
C ALA A 107 -15.78 -5.36 6.43
N ASP A 108 -15.34 -4.27 5.85
CA ASP A 108 -15.36 -4.00 4.40
C ASP A 108 -14.73 -5.12 3.56
N ALA A 109 -13.57 -5.62 3.98
CA ALA A 109 -12.87 -6.67 3.25
C ALA A 109 -13.68 -7.97 3.20
N ARG A 110 -14.43 -8.28 4.26
CA ARG A 110 -15.35 -9.42 4.29
C ARG A 110 -16.53 -9.20 3.34
N THR A 111 -17.15 -8.03 3.40
CA THR A 111 -18.30 -7.69 2.53
C THR A 111 -17.93 -7.82 1.05
N VAL A 112 -16.78 -7.28 0.67
CA VAL A 112 -16.27 -7.34 -0.71
C VAL A 112 -15.96 -8.78 -1.13
N MET A 113 -15.38 -9.58 -0.24
CA MET A 113 -15.04 -10.98 -0.53
C MET A 113 -16.28 -11.88 -0.67
N GLU A 114 -17.27 -11.71 0.19
CA GLU A 114 -18.54 -12.46 0.10
C GLU A 114 -19.30 -12.08 -1.17
N ALA A 115 -19.37 -10.78 -1.51
CA ALA A 115 -19.97 -10.34 -2.76
C ALA A 115 -19.23 -10.95 -3.98
N ALA A 116 -17.89 -10.96 -3.98
CA ALA A 116 -17.12 -11.56 -5.06
C ALA A 116 -17.39 -13.06 -5.24
N LYS A 117 -17.59 -13.81 -4.14
CA LYS A 117 -17.99 -15.23 -4.19
C LYS A 117 -19.38 -15.40 -4.80
N GLN A 118 -20.34 -14.55 -4.42
CA GLN A 118 -21.69 -14.55 -4.97
C GLN A 118 -21.67 -14.24 -6.47
N PHE A 119 -20.95 -13.20 -6.89
CA PHE A 119 -20.80 -12.86 -8.32
C PHE A 119 -20.14 -14.00 -9.12
N ALA A 120 -19.19 -14.72 -8.51
CA ALA A 120 -18.58 -15.89 -9.16
C ALA A 120 -19.56 -17.05 -9.35
N ALA A 121 -20.63 -17.09 -8.56
CA ALA A 121 -21.75 -18.03 -8.70
C ALA A 121 -22.92 -17.46 -9.52
N ASP A 122 -22.73 -16.35 -10.23
CA ASP A 122 -23.74 -15.59 -10.98
C ASP A 122 -24.91 -15.09 -10.13
N ASP A 123 -24.71 -14.98 -8.81
CA ASP A 123 -25.66 -14.43 -7.87
C ASP A 123 -25.32 -12.97 -7.55
N PHE A 124 -26.14 -12.05 -8.03
CA PHE A 124 -26.00 -10.60 -7.84
C PHE A 124 -26.88 -10.06 -6.70
N SER A 125 -27.39 -10.93 -5.83
CA SER A 125 -28.23 -10.53 -4.68
C SER A 125 -27.51 -9.61 -3.70
N ALA A 126 -26.15 -9.65 -3.65
CA ALA A 126 -25.34 -8.74 -2.86
C ALA A 126 -25.53 -7.25 -3.24
N LEU A 127 -26.04 -6.96 -4.42
CA LEU A 127 -26.37 -5.60 -4.86
C LEU A 127 -27.79 -5.18 -4.48
N SER A 128 -28.64 -6.10 -3.99
CA SER A 128 -29.99 -5.80 -3.58
C SER A 128 -30.04 -5.24 -2.15
N PRO A 129 -30.73 -4.12 -1.91
CA PRO A 129 -30.84 -3.52 -0.59
C PRO A 129 -31.48 -4.44 0.47
N GLU A 130 -32.29 -5.40 0.04
CA GLU A 130 -33.13 -6.19 0.93
C GLU A 130 -32.51 -7.49 1.42
N THR A 131 -31.40 -7.98 0.81
CA THR A 131 -31.04 -9.39 0.90
C THR A 131 -29.96 -9.73 1.93
N TYR A 132 -29.09 -8.83 2.35
CA TYR A 132 -27.97 -9.18 3.22
C TYR A 132 -27.64 -8.09 4.23
N ARG A 133 -27.84 -8.40 5.51
CA ARG A 133 -27.39 -7.51 6.60
C ARG A 133 -26.10 -8.08 7.18
N ILE A 134 -24.97 -7.46 6.86
CA ILE A 134 -23.74 -7.59 7.65
C ILE A 134 -23.69 -6.34 8.54
N PHE A 135 -23.78 -6.54 9.84
CA PHE A 135 -23.92 -5.44 10.81
C PHE A 135 -25.26 -4.67 10.66
N THR A 136 -25.19 -3.33 10.70
CA THR A 136 -26.36 -2.43 10.66
C THR A 136 -26.83 -2.07 9.25
N TYR A 137 -26.04 -2.39 8.22
CA TYR A 137 -26.32 -2.03 6.83
C TYR A 137 -26.55 -3.28 5.98
N SER A 138 -27.43 -3.19 5.00
CA SER A 138 -27.53 -4.18 3.95
C SER A 138 -26.28 -4.10 3.04
N THR A 139 -25.92 -5.21 2.38
CA THR A 139 -24.79 -5.22 1.45
C THR A 139 -25.03 -4.30 0.27
N GLY A 140 -26.29 -4.17 -0.18
CA GLY A 140 -26.69 -3.24 -1.23
C GLY A 140 -26.47 -1.79 -0.81
N ASP A 141 -26.85 -1.42 0.40
CA ASP A 141 -26.61 -0.07 0.95
C ASP A 141 -25.10 0.21 1.06
N TYR A 142 -24.32 -0.81 1.41
CA TYR A 142 -22.86 -0.68 1.45
C TYR A 142 -22.29 -0.29 0.09
N PHE A 143 -22.65 -1.00 -0.98
CA PHE A 143 -22.12 -0.71 -2.31
C PHE A 143 -22.71 0.56 -2.94
N GLN A 144 -23.91 0.99 -2.54
CA GLN A 144 -24.43 2.31 -2.90
C GLN A 144 -23.59 3.44 -2.29
N SER A 145 -23.20 3.29 -1.02
CA SER A 145 -22.37 4.27 -0.31
C SER A 145 -20.90 4.21 -0.74
N TYR A 146 -20.38 3.02 -1.05
CA TYR A 146 -18.99 2.75 -1.36
C TYR A 146 -18.82 2.08 -2.73
N THR A 147 -19.37 2.70 -3.77
CA THR A 147 -19.37 2.15 -5.15
C THR A 147 -17.98 1.79 -5.66
N TYR A 148 -16.93 2.47 -5.21
CA TYR A 148 -15.56 2.14 -5.56
C TYR A 148 -15.10 0.77 -5.06
N GLN A 149 -15.74 0.21 -4.04
CA GLN A 149 -15.44 -1.12 -3.50
C GLN A 149 -15.87 -2.25 -4.47
N LEU A 150 -16.89 -2.03 -5.30
CA LEU A 150 -17.26 -2.97 -6.37
C LEU A 150 -16.11 -3.28 -7.32
N ARG A 151 -15.20 -2.31 -7.51
CA ARG A 151 -14.03 -2.48 -8.37
C ARG A 151 -13.03 -3.51 -7.83
N LEU A 152 -13.02 -3.73 -6.51
CA LEU A 152 -12.24 -4.79 -5.89
C LEU A 152 -12.95 -6.16 -5.98
N CYS A 153 -14.29 -6.18 -6.04
CA CYS A 153 -15.03 -7.43 -6.24
C CYS A 153 -14.65 -8.11 -7.55
N PHE A 154 -14.45 -7.34 -8.64
CA PHE A 154 -14.15 -7.89 -9.95
C PHE A 154 -12.88 -8.77 -10.00
N PRO A 155 -11.68 -8.32 -9.59
CA PRO A 155 -10.51 -9.19 -9.56
C PRO A 155 -10.66 -10.38 -8.59
N LEU A 156 -11.38 -10.24 -7.50
CA LEU A 156 -11.67 -11.34 -6.57
C LEU A 156 -12.65 -12.35 -7.16
N GLU A 157 -13.68 -11.89 -7.87
CA GLU A 157 -14.58 -12.73 -8.66
C GLU A 157 -13.81 -13.53 -9.70
N MET A 158 -12.93 -12.89 -10.47
CA MET A 158 -12.08 -13.59 -11.43
C MET A 158 -11.23 -14.68 -10.78
N LEU A 159 -10.63 -14.40 -9.61
CA LEU A 159 -9.89 -15.41 -8.86
C LEU A 159 -10.79 -16.57 -8.44
N ALA A 160 -12.00 -16.30 -7.94
CA ALA A 160 -12.95 -17.33 -7.54
C ALA A 160 -13.40 -18.19 -8.73
N ARG A 161 -13.64 -17.59 -9.89
CA ARG A 161 -14.00 -18.33 -11.13
C ARG A 161 -12.84 -19.18 -11.65
N LEU A 162 -11.60 -18.65 -11.61
CA LEU A 162 -10.42 -19.38 -12.09
C LEU A 162 -10.02 -20.52 -11.16
N PHE A 163 -10.26 -20.38 -9.86
CA PHE A 163 -9.88 -21.35 -8.84
C PHE A 163 -11.06 -21.72 -7.92
N PRO A 164 -12.13 -22.35 -8.45
CA PRO A 164 -13.39 -22.56 -7.72
C PRO A 164 -13.26 -23.48 -6.50
N LYS A 165 -12.19 -24.29 -6.42
CA LYS A 165 -11.93 -25.20 -5.30
C LYS A 165 -10.94 -24.63 -4.27
N ALA A 166 -10.32 -23.48 -4.56
CA ALA A 166 -9.36 -22.87 -3.65
C ALA A 166 -10.08 -22.00 -2.60
N ASP A 167 -9.44 -21.85 -1.44
CA ASP A 167 -9.87 -20.85 -0.48
C ASP A 167 -9.57 -19.45 -1.04
N LEU A 168 -10.62 -18.72 -1.40
CA LEU A 168 -10.50 -17.38 -1.96
C LEU A 168 -9.76 -16.43 -1.01
N ASN A 169 -9.94 -16.57 0.31
CA ASN A 169 -9.24 -15.71 1.28
C ASN A 169 -7.73 -15.92 1.20
N LEU A 170 -7.28 -17.17 1.23
CA LEU A 170 -5.87 -17.51 1.13
C LEU A 170 -5.29 -17.08 -0.24
N LEU A 171 -6.01 -17.35 -1.31
CA LEU A 171 -5.58 -16.99 -2.67
C LEU A 171 -5.43 -15.48 -2.81
N ALA A 172 -6.40 -14.70 -2.32
CA ALA A 172 -6.35 -13.24 -2.35
C ALA A 172 -5.20 -12.68 -1.50
N GLN A 173 -4.90 -13.28 -0.33
CA GLN A 173 -3.76 -12.91 0.49
C GLN A 173 -2.42 -13.19 -0.22
N CYS A 174 -2.31 -14.33 -0.91
CA CYS A 174 -1.12 -14.65 -1.73
C CYS A 174 -0.93 -13.65 -2.88
N VAL A 175 -2.01 -13.29 -3.58
CA VAL A 175 -1.98 -12.25 -4.62
C VAL A 175 -1.58 -10.91 -4.00
N ASN A 176 -2.10 -10.59 -2.83
CA ASN A 176 -1.79 -9.35 -2.12
C ASN A 176 -0.30 -9.28 -1.71
N ALA A 177 0.29 -10.41 -1.30
CA ALA A 177 1.74 -10.52 -1.05
C ALA A 177 2.55 -10.29 -2.35
N ALA A 178 2.14 -10.89 -3.46
CA ALA A 178 2.80 -10.67 -4.75
C ALA A 178 2.73 -9.20 -5.19
N LEU A 179 1.57 -8.53 -5.01
CA LEU A 179 1.41 -7.10 -5.25
C LEU A 179 2.30 -6.26 -4.33
N GLY A 180 2.48 -6.67 -3.07
CA GLY A 180 3.38 -6.02 -2.13
C GLY A 180 4.84 -6.06 -2.61
N VAL A 181 5.33 -7.23 -3.07
CA VAL A 181 6.68 -7.35 -3.66
C VAL A 181 6.82 -6.48 -4.91
N ALA A 182 5.83 -6.53 -5.80
CA ALA A 182 5.84 -5.71 -7.02
C ALA A 182 5.88 -4.21 -6.67
N GLY A 183 5.08 -3.77 -5.71
CA GLY A 183 5.08 -2.40 -5.20
C GLY A 183 6.44 -2.00 -4.61
N ALA A 184 7.03 -2.86 -3.78
CA ALA A 184 8.38 -2.64 -3.23
C ALA A 184 9.43 -2.49 -4.34
N GLY A 185 9.38 -3.35 -5.36
CA GLY A 185 10.27 -3.27 -6.53
C GLY A 185 10.11 -1.96 -7.31
N VAL A 186 8.88 -1.50 -7.48
CA VAL A 186 8.60 -0.21 -8.14
C VAL A 186 9.11 0.97 -7.31
N LEU A 187 8.90 0.97 -5.99
CA LEU A 187 9.42 2.00 -5.09
C LEU A 187 10.95 2.03 -5.08
N ALA A 188 11.59 0.87 -5.14
CA ALA A 188 13.04 0.76 -5.26
C ALA A 188 13.55 1.33 -6.60
N ALA A 189 12.86 1.00 -7.71
CA ALA A 189 13.18 1.56 -9.02
C ALA A 189 12.99 3.09 -9.06
N LEU A 190 11.94 3.60 -8.41
CA LEU A 190 11.69 5.03 -8.27
C LEU A 190 12.79 5.72 -7.47
N ALA A 191 13.22 5.13 -6.35
CA ALA A 191 14.32 5.67 -5.56
C ALA A 191 15.62 5.73 -6.37
N GLN A 192 15.92 4.68 -7.14
CA GLN A 192 17.07 4.68 -8.04
C GLN A 192 16.96 5.76 -9.13
N GLU A 193 15.78 5.94 -9.72
CA GLU A 193 15.53 6.95 -10.76
C GLU A 193 15.75 8.38 -10.23
N ILE A 194 15.25 8.66 -9.02
CA ILE A 194 15.32 10.01 -8.42
C ILE A 194 16.73 10.33 -7.91
N LEU A 195 17.37 9.38 -7.24
CA LEU A 195 18.64 9.58 -6.55
C LEU A 195 19.86 9.24 -7.44
N GLY A 196 19.65 8.58 -8.58
CA GLY A 196 20.71 8.18 -9.50
C GLY A 196 21.59 7.03 -9.00
N GLU A 197 21.28 6.46 -7.82
CA GLU A 197 22.13 5.49 -7.15
C GLU A 197 21.40 4.14 -6.95
N ARG A 198 22.04 3.04 -7.36
CA ARG A 198 21.51 1.68 -7.11
C ARG A 198 21.35 1.34 -5.63
N ARG A 199 22.15 1.97 -4.77
CA ARG A 199 22.07 1.83 -3.31
C ARG A 199 20.73 2.28 -2.76
N ALA A 200 20.16 3.34 -3.33
CA ALA A 200 18.85 3.84 -2.92
C ALA A 200 17.76 2.78 -3.09
N ALA A 201 17.79 2.02 -4.19
CA ALA A 201 16.87 0.91 -4.41
C ALA A 201 16.97 -0.16 -3.32
N SER A 202 18.20 -0.59 -2.98
CA SER A 202 18.41 -1.61 -1.95
C SER A 202 18.05 -1.09 -0.55
N ALA A 203 18.28 0.19 -0.25
CA ALA A 203 17.88 0.80 1.01
C ALA A 203 16.35 0.83 1.17
N VAL A 204 15.62 1.20 0.12
CA VAL A 204 14.15 1.16 0.12
C VAL A 204 13.63 -0.25 0.32
N LEU A 205 14.21 -1.25 -0.35
CA LEU A 205 13.80 -2.65 -0.17
C LEU A 205 14.10 -3.15 1.25
N LEU A 206 15.24 -2.78 1.83
CA LEU A 206 15.56 -3.12 3.21
C LEU A 206 14.55 -2.51 4.19
N LEU A 207 14.22 -1.22 4.03
CA LEU A 207 13.19 -0.56 4.83
C LEU A 207 11.83 -1.24 4.67
N TYR A 208 11.50 -1.68 3.45
CA TYR A 208 10.25 -2.39 3.19
C TYR A 208 10.22 -3.75 3.86
N VAL A 209 11.32 -4.51 3.84
CA VAL A 209 11.46 -5.79 4.55
C VAL A 209 11.30 -5.63 6.07
N LEU A 210 11.80 -4.54 6.62
CA LEU A 210 11.69 -4.23 8.06
C LEU A 210 10.35 -3.58 8.46
N SER A 211 9.50 -3.27 7.48
CA SER A 211 8.22 -2.62 7.72
C SER A 211 7.15 -3.60 8.21
N ILE A 212 6.85 -3.60 9.51
CA ILE A 212 5.76 -4.41 10.09
C ILE A 212 4.42 -4.13 9.39
N PRO A 213 4.00 -2.87 9.11
CA PRO A 213 2.76 -2.62 8.38
C PRO A 213 2.71 -3.28 7.01
N ALA A 214 3.83 -3.41 6.30
CA ALA A 214 3.85 -4.07 5.00
C ALA A 214 3.43 -5.54 5.09
N PHE A 215 3.78 -6.25 6.17
CA PHE A 215 3.33 -7.62 6.41
C PHE A 215 1.84 -7.68 6.79
N THR A 216 1.38 -6.80 7.67
CA THR A 216 -0.04 -6.80 8.08
C THR A 216 -0.96 -6.52 6.90
N PHE A 217 -0.56 -5.67 5.96
CA PHE A 217 -1.32 -5.43 4.73
C PHE A 217 -1.34 -6.60 3.76
N THR A 218 -0.51 -7.63 3.92
CA THR A 218 -0.61 -8.84 3.09
C THR A 218 -1.83 -9.68 3.45
N THR A 219 -2.16 -9.75 4.73
CA THR A 219 -3.31 -10.52 5.22
C THR A 219 -4.63 -9.78 5.10
N LEU A 220 -4.59 -8.46 4.97
CA LEU A 220 -5.78 -7.63 4.76
C LEU A 220 -6.09 -7.52 3.26
N VAL A 221 -7.12 -8.21 2.80
CA VAL A 221 -7.55 -8.17 1.39
C VAL A 221 -8.29 -6.87 1.12
N TYR A 222 -7.51 -5.86 0.79
CA TYR A 222 -8.00 -4.52 0.49
C TYR A 222 -7.20 -3.91 -0.67
N SER A 223 -7.73 -2.86 -1.30
CA SER A 223 -7.14 -2.26 -2.50
C SER A 223 -5.79 -1.52 -2.30
N ILE A 224 -5.24 -1.52 -1.08
CA ILE A 224 -4.07 -0.69 -0.72
C ILE A 224 -2.82 -1.09 -1.51
N ASN A 225 -2.46 -2.39 -1.54
CA ASN A 225 -1.25 -2.82 -2.23
C ASN A 225 -1.34 -2.60 -3.74
N LEU A 226 -2.53 -2.81 -4.32
CA LEU A 226 -2.79 -2.53 -5.73
C LEU A 226 -2.70 -1.03 -6.04
N MET A 227 -3.23 -0.19 -5.16
CA MET A 227 -3.11 1.27 -5.28
C MET A 227 -1.65 1.72 -5.18
N ILE A 228 -0.88 1.22 -4.19
CA ILE A 228 0.55 1.55 -4.03
C ILE A 228 1.33 1.17 -5.28
N LEU A 229 1.06 -0.01 -5.84
CA LEU A 229 1.71 -0.46 -7.08
C LEU A 229 1.42 0.49 -8.25
N PHE A 230 0.15 0.81 -8.52
CA PHE A 230 -0.21 1.68 -9.63
C PHE A 230 0.27 3.12 -9.43
N CYS A 231 0.14 3.67 -8.23
CA CYS A 231 0.69 4.98 -7.89
C CYS A 231 2.21 5.01 -8.06
N GLY A 232 2.91 3.99 -7.59
CA GLY A 232 4.37 3.89 -7.74
C GLY A 232 4.80 3.85 -9.20
N ILE A 233 4.11 3.04 -10.05
CA ILE A 233 4.38 2.99 -11.49
C ILE A 233 4.08 4.34 -12.14
N ALA A 234 2.98 5.00 -11.77
CA ALA A 234 2.63 6.32 -12.30
C ALA A 234 3.72 7.35 -12.00
N VAL A 235 4.18 7.43 -10.74
CA VAL A 235 5.25 8.35 -10.33
C VAL A 235 6.58 8.02 -11.03
N LEU A 236 6.92 6.75 -11.17
CA LEU A 236 8.11 6.31 -11.91
C LEU A 236 8.03 6.70 -13.39
N CYS A 237 6.88 6.50 -14.02
CA CYS A 237 6.65 6.93 -15.39
C CYS A 237 6.74 8.45 -15.52
N PHE A 238 6.18 9.20 -14.59
CA PHE A 238 6.29 10.67 -14.56
C PHE A 238 7.76 11.12 -14.45
N ALA A 239 8.52 10.58 -13.51
CA ALA A 239 9.94 10.90 -13.34
C ALA A 239 10.73 10.62 -14.61
N ARG A 240 10.51 9.47 -15.26
CA ARG A 240 11.16 9.13 -16.53
C ARG A 240 10.71 10.02 -17.69
N TYR A 241 9.45 10.43 -17.71
CA TYR A 241 8.96 11.38 -18.71
C TYR A 241 9.67 12.73 -18.60
N VAL A 242 9.79 13.24 -17.38
CA VAL A 242 10.50 14.49 -17.11
C VAL A 242 11.98 14.40 -17.49
N HIS A 243 12.64 13.27 -17.22
CA HIS A 243 14.05 13.08 -17.55
C HIS A 243 14.32 12.88 -19.05
N THR A 244 13.43 12.14 -19.76
CA THR A 244 13.71 11.68 -21.11
C THR A 244 12.89 12.37 -22.21
N GLY A 245 11.77 13.01 -21.84
CA GLY A 245 10.80 13.56 -22.81
C GLY A 245 10.05 12.50 -23.63
N MET A 246 10.23 11.20 -23.37
CA MET A 246 9.64 10.14 -24.19
C MET A 246 8.15 9.98 -23.92
N LEU A 247 7.31 10.13 -24.94
CA LEU A 247 5.85 10.07 -24.88
C LEU A 247 5.31 8.77 -24.23
N LYS A 248 5.99 7.63 -24.44
CA LYS A 248 5.59 6.35 -23.83
C LYS A 248 5.49 6.43 -22.29
N PHE A 249 6.37 7.19 -21.65
CA PHE A 249 6.31 7.37 -20.21
C PHE A 249 5.20 8.33 -19.80
N GLY A 250 4.89 9.36 -20.59
CA GLY A 250 3.72 10.22 -20.39
C GLY A 250 2.41 9.44 -20.49
N ILE A 251 2.29 8.55 -21.48
CA ILE A 251 1.15 7.64 -21.61
C ILE A 251 1.08 6.69 -20.42
N GLY A 252 2.21 6.08 -20.01
CA GLY A 252 2.28 5.23 -18.83
C GLY A 252 1.81 5.96 -17.57
N TYR A 253 2.26 7.19 -17.35
CA TYR A 253 1.79 8.02 -16.25
C TYR A 253 0.25 8.19 -16.27
N ALA A 254 -0.34 8.57 -17.40
CA ALA A 254 -1.78 8.77 -17.52
C ALA A 254 -2.57 7.48 -17.24
N VAL A 255 -2.14 6.37 -17.84
CA VAL A 255 -2.80 5.07 -17.69
C VAL A 255 -2.75 4.58 -16.24
N PHE A 256 -1.57 4.55 -15.62
CA PHE A 256 -1.44 4.02 -14.25
C PHE A 256 -2.03 4.96 -13.19
N THR A 257 -2.04 6.27 -13.43
CA THR A 257 -2.80 7.22 -12.59
C THR A 257 -4.30 6.93 -12.68
N GLY A 258 -4.83 6.75 -13.88
CA GLY A 258 -6.23 6.38 -14.09
C GLY A 258 -6.58 5.05 -13.40
N MET A 259 -5.73 4.03 -13.54
CA MET A 259 -5.90 2.74 -12.85
C MET A 259 -5.89 2.90 -11.31
N ALA A 260 -4.96 3.68 -10.77
CA ALA A 260 -4.89 3.95 -9.33
C ALA A 260 -6.17 4.64 -8.82
N MET A 261 -6.69 5.63 -9.56
CA MET A 261 -7.94 6.34 -9.22
C MET A 261 -9.17 5.40 -9.33
N VAL A 262 -9.17 4.48 -10.29
CA VAL A 262 -10.20 3.44 -10.38
C VAL A 262 -10.17 2.54 -9.16
N VAL A 263 -8.99 2.12 -8.71
CA VAL A 263 -8.84 1.25 -7.53
C VAL A 263 -9.21 1.99 -6.23
N LYS A 264 -8.76 3.24 -6.09
CA LYS A 264 -9.04 4.05 -4.90
C LYS A 264 -9.08 5.53 -5.24
N PRO A 265 -10.22 6.23 -5.05
CA PRO A 265 -10.36 7.64 -5.43
C PRO A 265 -9.32 8.57 -4.82
N ASN A 266 -8.80 8.24 -3.62
CA ASN A 266 -7.76 9.03 -2.96
C ASN A 266 -6.45 9.13 -3.76
N ALA A 267 -6.24 8.27 -4.77
CA ALA A 267 -5.09 8.38 -5.67
C ALA A 267 -5.10 9.68 -6.51
N VAL A 268 -6.24 10.39 -6.60
CA VAL A 268 -6.33 11.72 -7.21
C VAL A 268 -5.37 12.71 -6.57
N ILE A 269 -5.04 12.56 -5.29
CA ILE A 269 -4.11 13.44 -4.57
C ILE A 269 -2.72 13.37 -5.20
N ILE A 270 -2.28 12.16 -5.58
CA ILE A 270 -0.98 11.97 -6.24
C ILE A 270 -0.99 12.59 -7.63
N ALA A 271 -2.08 12.39 -8.39
CA ALA A 271 -2.25 13.01 -9.70
C ALA A 271 -2.17 14.54 -9.62
N ALA A 272 -2.91 15.14 -8.67
CA ALA A 272 -2.90 16.58 -8.44
C ALA A 272 -1.50 17.08 -8.03
N ALA A 273 -0.82 16.40 -7.11
CA ALA A 273 0.52 16.78 -6.67
C ALA A 273 1.52 16.78 -7.83
N LEU A 274 1.50 15.75 -8.68
CA LEU A 274 2.41 15.65 -9.83
C LEU A 274 2.08 16.65 -10.96
N THR A 275 0.82 17.11 -11.05
CA THR A 275 0.43 18.12 -12.06
C THR A 275 0.90 19.51 -11.68
N ILE A 276 1.11 19.76 -10.38
CA ILE A 276 1.60 21.06 -9.87
C ILE A 276 3.13 21.16 -9.92
N CYS A 277 3.84 20.03 -9.94
CA CYS A 277 5.31 19.98 -10.04
C CYS A 277 5.81 20.18 -11.47
#